data_3e2b9e46463660a3f563d476c3ced2e3
#
_entry.id   3e2b9e46463660a3f563d476c3ced2e3
#
_cell.length_a   1.000
_cell.length_b   1.000
_cell.length_c   1.000
_cell.angle_alpha   90.00
_cell.angle_beta   90.00
_cell.angle_gamma   90.00
#
_symmetry.space_group_name_H-M   'P 1'
#
loop_
_entity.id
_entity.type
_entity.pdbx_description
1 polymer ?
#
loop_
_entity_poly.entity_id
_entity_poly.type
_entity_poly.pdbx_seq_one_letter_code
_entity_poly.pdbx_strand_id
1 'polypeptide(L)'
;MTTRKNSDIFLPYGRIVKIKDHPPPGPELDALIQEFGKKNQHLAQNRSNIPNAAWFVSNCETQSHREQFVYELLNHMTVDVFGTCSKKYNKNHKEKKCPKSDTYNGSEDSCYKMLEEKYRFYLSFENSICQDYVTEKFFRPMEHFVIPLTLNGADMKNIAPPYSFINSLDFDSTLRLIQFLVKISKDDALYASYFWWKDYYEVRNDHKDRAQSYCDLCAKLNNPNEPPKYYGDMYKWWIQDSNCHRYSRDLSLNYQPPRDYNG
;
A
#
# COMPACT_ATOMS: atom_id res chain seq x y z
N MET A 1 17.52 -13.24 -6.88
CA MET A 1 16.99 -11.86 -6.75
C MET A 1 15.52 -11.92 -6.42
N THR A 2 15.09 -11.36 -5.30
CA THR A 2 13.67 -11.36 -4.88
C THR A 2 13.34 -10.14 -4.00
N THR A 3 12.06 -9.95 -3.68
CA THR A 3 11.58 -8.92 -2.75
C THR A 3 11.88 -9.23 -1.28
N ARG A 4 12.34 -10.41 -0.94
CA ARG A 4 12.73 -10.75 0.42
C ARG A 4 14.04 -10.05 0.79
N LYS A 5 14.06 -9.40 1.95
CA LYS A 5 15.25 -8.70 2.46
C LYS A 5 16.46 -9.62 2.67
N ASN A 6 16.23 -10.90 2.95
CA ASN A 6 17.28 -11.92 3.14
C ASN A 6 17.65 -12.70 1.87
N SER A 7 17.20 -12.26 0.69
CA SER A 7 17.66 -12.82 -0.59
C SER A 7 19.10 -12.39 -0.89
N ASP A 8 19.77 -13.11 -1.77
CA ASP A 8 21.15 -12.79 -2.16
C ASP A 8 21.26 -11.40 -2.79
N ILE A 9 20.25 -11.03 -3.56
CA ILE A 9 20.07 -9.68 -4.10
C ILE A 9 18.65 -9.25 -3.80
N PHE A 10 18.50 -8.18 -3.06
CA PHE A 10 17.21 -7.56 -2.78
C PHE A 10 16.73 -6.77 -3.99
N LEU A 11 15.57 -7.14 -4.52
CA LEU A 11 14.93 -6.47 -5.66
C LEU A 11 13.52 -6.00 -5.27
N PRO A 12 13.37 -4.84 -4.63
CA PRO A 12 12.07 -4.31 -4.26
C PRO A 12 11.29 -3.80 -5.47
N TYR A 13 9.96 -3.73 -5.34
CA TYR A 13 9.09 -3.08 -6.33
C TYR A 13 9.16 -1.54 -6.26
N GLY A 14 9.60 -1.00 -5.15
CA GLY A 14 9.79 0.42 -4.91
C GLY A 14 10.41 0.68 -3.56
N ARG A 15 10.76 1.94 -3.30
CA ARG A 15 11.29 2.45 -2.04
C ARG A 15 10.69 3.80 -1.73
N ILE A 16 10.58 4.14 -0.45
CA ILE A 16 10.29 5.50 -0.01
C ILE A 16 11.56 6.03 0.64
N VAL A 17 12.14 7.05 0.04
CA VAL A 17 13.46 7.57 0.40
C VAL A 17 13.31 8.93 1.05
N LYS A 18 13.91 9.10 2.22
CA LYS A 18 13.95 10.39 2.91
C LYS A 18 14.81 11.38 2.12
N ILE A 19 14.27 12.54 1.82
CA ILE A 19 14.93 13.63 1.08
C ILE A 19 15.18 14.86 1.93
N LYS A 20 14.48 14.97 3.08
CA LYS A 20 14.61 16.09 4.01
C LYS A 20 14.41 15.60 5.45
N ASP A 21 15.09 16.26 6.40
CA ASP A 21 14.91 15.95 7.81
C ASP A 21 13.60 16.49 8.38
N HIS A 22 13.03 15.73 9.30
CA HIS A 22 11.85 16.07 10.07
C HIS A 22 12.03 15.60 11.52
N PRO A 23 11.22 16.07 12.48
CA PRO A 23 11.25 15.59 13.85
C PRO A 23 11.12 14.07 13.96
N PRO A 24 11.77 13.41 14.91
CA PRO A 24 11.57 11.99 15.17
C PRO A 24 10.12 11.73 15.63
N PRO A 25 9.64 10.47 15.59
CA PRO A 25 8.33 10.11 16.11
C PRO A 25 8.13 10.61 17.55
N GLY A 26 7.06 11.35 17.78
CA GLY A 26 6.73 11.97 19.06
C GLY A 26 5.87 13.24 18.88
N PRO A 27 5.66 14.01 19.98
CA PRO A 27 4.75 15.16 19.97
C PRO A 27 5.07 16.22 18.91
N GLU A 28 6.36 16.45 18.61
CA GLU A 28 6.77 17.42 17.61
C GLU A 28 6.38 16.99 16.19
N LEU A 29 6.54 15.70 15.87
CA LEU A 29 6.09 15.15 14.60
C LEU A 29 4.57 15.17 14.51
N ASP A 30 3.87 14.81 15.59
CA ASP A 30 2.41 14.83 15.63
C ASP A 30 1.87 16.25 15.39
N ALA A 31 2.51 17.27 15.99
CA ALA A 31 2.15 18.68 15.76
C ALA A 31 2.38 19.10 14.30
N LEU A 32 3.50 18.72 13.71
CA LEU A 32 3.82 18.98 12.29
C LEU A 32 2.76 18.35 11.37
N ILE A 33 2.38 17.11 11.61
CA ILE A 33 1.37 16.37 10.83
C ILE A 33 0.01 17.06 10.91
N GLN A 34 -0.42 17.47 12.11
CA GLN A 34 -1.68 18.19 12.30
C GLN A 34 -1.66 19.55 11.61
N GLU A 35 -0.55 20.30 11.71
CA GLU A 35 -0.40 21.60 11.05
C GLU A 35 -0.45 21.44 9.52
N PHE A 36 0.25 20.44 8.97
CA PHE A 36 0.19 20.11 7.55
C PHE A 36 -1.24 19.84 7.12
N GLY A 37 -1.98 19.02 7.87
CA GLY A 37 -3.38 18.71 7.57
C GLY A 37 -4.26 19.95 7.53
N LYS A 38 -4.15 20.84 8.54
CA LYS A 38 -4.90 22.08 8.61
C LYS A 38 -4.61 23.04 7.43
N LYS A 39 -3.35 23.10 6.99
CA LYS A 39 -2.94 23.95 5.86
C LYS A 39 -3.39 23.41 4.50
N ASN A 40 -3.52 22.10 4.38
CA ASN A 40 -3.71 21.40 3.11
C ASN A 40 -5.09 20.75 2.94
N GLN A 41 -6.13 21.23 3.64
CA GLN A 41 -7.50 20.70 3.56
C GLN A 41 -8.05 20.66 2.12
N HIS A 42 -7.53 21.53 1.23
CA HIS A 42 -7.90 21.56 -0.19
C HIS A 42 -7.61 20.21 -0.91
N LEU A 43 -6.70 19.39 -0.40
CA LEU A 43 -6.44 18.04 -0.94
C LEU A 43 -7.65 17.09 -0.83
N ALA A 44 -8.60 17.42 0.03
CA ALA A 44 -9.85 16.67 0.18
C ALA A 44 -10.99 17.21 -0.70
N GLN A 45 -10.81 18.37 -1.34
CA GLN A 45 -11.87 19.03 -2.13
C GLN A 45 -12.36 18.14 -3.28
N ASN A 46 -13.64 18.25 -3.59
CA ASN A 46 -14.34 17.50 -4.63
C ASN A 46 -14.42 15.97 -4.40
N ARG A 47 -14.01 15.48 -3.23
CA ARG A 47 -14.13 14.07 -2.85
C ARG A 47 -15.31 13.86 -1.92
N SER A 48 -15.93 12.67 -2.03
CA SER A 48 -17.06 12.31 -1.19
C SER A 48 -16.70 12.32 0.30
N ASN A 49 -17.61 12.84 1.15
CA ASN A 49 -17.52 12.70 2.61
C ASN A 49 -17.98 11.32 3.12
N ILE A 50 -18.37 10.44 2.19
CA ILE A 50 -18.65 9.03 2.46
C ILE A 50 -17.40 8.23 2.00
N PRO A 51 -16.92 7.27 2.78
CA PRO A 51 -15.77 6.45 2.40
C PRO A 51 -15.98 5.83 1.02
N ASN A 52 -15.06 6.12 0.12
CA ASN A 52 -15.01 5.54 -1.21
C ASN A 52 -13.60 5.13 -1.56
N ALA A 53 -13.46 3.97 -2.18
CA ALA A 53 -12.19 3.45 -2.62
C ALA A 53 -12.22 3.00 -4.08
N ALA A 54 -11.06 3.03 -4.72
CA ALA A 54 -10.84 2.34 -5.98
C ALA A 54 -9.96 1.09 -5.77
N TRP A 55 -10.18 0.08 -6.60
CA TRP A 55 -9.39 -1.13 -6.62
C TRP A 55 -9.06 -1.57 -8.05
N PHE A 56 -7.78 -1.57 -8.41
CA PHE A 56 -7.32 -2.02 -9.72
C PHE A 56 -6.88 -3.48 -9.62
N VAL A 57 -7.66 -4.40 -10.22
CA VAL A 57 -7.46 -5.83 -10.02
C VAL A 57 -7.77 -6.65 -11.26
N SER A 58 -6.81 -7.51 -11.64
CA SER A 58 -6.93 -8.44 -12.76
C SER A 58 -6.75 -9.91 -12.35
N ASN A 59 -6.18 -10.19 -11.17
CA ASN A 59 -6.14 -11.51 -10.55
C ASN A 59 -7.28 -11.62 -9.52
N CYS A 60 -8.31 -12.38 -9.86
CA CYS A 60 -9.60 -12.37 -9.15
C CYS A 60 -9.73 -13.43 -8.05
N GLU A 61 -8.76 -14.33 -7.95
CA GLU A 61 -8.68 -15.37 -6.92
C GLU A 61 -7.22 -15.47 -6.50
N THR A 62 -6.95 -15.11 -5.25
CA THR A 62 -5.58 -14.98 -4.78
C THR A 62 -5.34 -15.77 -3.50
N GLN A 63 -4.07 -16.06 -3.22
CA GLN A 63 -3.70 -16.77 -1.99
C GLN A 63 -3.99 -15.94 -0.74
N SER A 64 -4.02 -14.61 -0.86
CA SER A 64 -4.37 -13.72 0.26
C SER A 64 -5.85 -13.75 0.62
N HIS A 65 -6.73 -14.24 -0.26
CA HIS A 65 -8.19 -14.13 -0.13
C HIS A 65 -8.67 -12.68 0.03
N ARG A 66 -7.93 -11.72 -0.53
CA ARG A 66 -8.28 -10.28 -0.49
C ARG A 66 -9.66 -9.99 -1.08
N GLU A 67 -10.10 -10.79 -2.03
CA GLU A 67 -11.43 -10.72 -2.62
C GLU A 67 -12.54 -10.92 -1.59
N GLN A 68 -12.37 -11.79 -0.59
CA GLN A 68 -13.32 -11.97 0.50
C GLN A 68 -13.40 -10.71 1.38
N PHE A 69 -12.25 -10.12 1.67
CA PHE A 69 -12.22 -8.88 2.43
C PHE A 69 -12.89 -7.72 1.68
N VAL A 70 -12.72 -7.63 0.36
CA VAL A 70 -13.41 -6.63 -0.47
C VAL A 70 -14.93 -6.84 -0.43
N TYR A 71 -15.43 -8.07 -0.45
CA TYR A 71 -16.86 -8.33 -0.27
C TYR A 71 -17.40 -7.85 1.08
N GLU A 72 -16.59 -7.96 2.14
CA GLU A 72 -16.97 -7.39 3.45
C GLU A 72 -17.02 -5.86 3.40
N LEU A 73 -16.03 -5.21 2.80
CA LEU A 73 -16.00 -3.75 2.66
C LEU A 73 -17.20 -3.22 1.86
N LEU A 74 -17.61 -3.92 0.82
CA LEU A 74 -18.75 -3.53 -0.04
C LEU A 74 -20.10 -3.47 0.70
N ASN A 75 -20.23 -4.13 1.84
CA ASN A 75 -21.42 -4.03 2.69
C ASN A 75 -21.50 -2.69 3.43
N HIS A 76 -20.40 -1.93 3.50
CA HIS A 76 -20.27 -0.75 4.37
C HIS A 76 -19.79 0.50 3.66
N MET A 77 -19.11 0.38 2.51
CA MET A 77 -18.57 1.51 1.76
C MET A 77 -18.63 1.26 0.25
N THR A 78 -18.47 2.33 -0.51
CA THR A 78 -18.37 2.21 -1.97
C THR A 78 -16.96 1.80 -2.37
N VAL A 79 -16.83 0.71 -3.13
CA VAL A 79 -15.59 0.28 -3.77
C VAL A 79 -15.81 0.16 -5.27
N ASP A 80 -15.13 1.00 -6.03
CA ASP A 80 -15.11 0.93 -7.48
C ASP A 80 -13.99 0.00 -7.94
N VAL A 81 -14.38 -1.12 -8.54
CA VAL A 81 -13.43 -2.14 -9.01
C VAL A 81 -13.14 -1.94 -10.49
N PHE A 82 -11.87 -1.87 -10.86
CA PHE A 82 -11.38 -1.71 -12.23
C PHE A 82 -10.53 -2.92 -12.65
N GLY A 83 -10.47 -3.18 -13.94
CA GLY A 83 -9.75 -4.32 -14.52
C GLY A 83 -10.64 -5.53 -14.72
N THR A 84 -10.05 -6.64 -15.10
CA THR A 84 -10.77 -7.87 -15.50
C THR A 84 -11.73 -8.36 -14.42
N CYS A 85 -11.36 -8.23 -13.16
CA CYS A 85 -12.18 -8.69 -12.03
C CYS A 85 -13.43 -7.84 -11.79
N SER A 86 -13.50 -6.62 -12.33
CA SER A 86 -14.64 -5.72 -12.12
C SER A 86 -15.97 -6.32 -12.57
N LYS A 87 -15.95 -7.29 -13.49
CA LYS A 87 -17.13 -8.04 -13.92
C LYS A 87 -17.83 -8.78 -12.78
N LYS A 88 -17.06 -9.24 -11.78
CA LYS A 88 -17.61 -9.94 -10.59
C LYS A 88 -18.34 -8.98 -9.64
N TYR A 89 -17.96 -7.71 -9.62
CA TYR A 89 -18.40 -6.72 -8.63
C TYR A 89 -19.42 -5.72 -9.19
N ASN A 90 -19.46 -5.52 -10.50
CA ASN A 90 -20.39 -4.60 -11.14
C ASN A 90 -21.75 -5.24 -11.35
N LYS A 91 -22.84 -4.54 -10.99
CA LYS A 91 -24.24 -5.02 -11.13
C LYS A 91 -24.62 -5.44 -12.55
N ASN A 92 -24.00 -4.87 -13.57
CA ASN A 92 -24.26 -5.17 -14.97
C ASN A 92 -23.26 -6.15 -15.60
N HIS A 93 -22.37 -6.73 -14.79
CA HIS A 93 -21.30 -7.65 -15.21
C HIS A 93 -20.39 -7.12 -16.34
N LYS A 94 -20.36 -5.80 -16.54
CA LYS A 94 -19.47 -5.15 -17.51
C LYS A 94 -18.11 -4.85 -16.88
N GLU A 95 -17.06 -5.08 -17.65
CA GLU A 95 -15.72 -4.72 -17.25
C GLU A 95 -15.57 -3.19 -17.17
N LYS A 96 -15.13 -2.69 -16.02
CA LYS A 96 -14.74 -1.31 -15.84
C LYS A 96 -13.22 -1.24 -16.08
N LYS A 97 -12.83 -0.77 -17.25
CA LYS A 97 -11.43 -0.67 -17.63
C LYS A 97 -10.85 0.65 -17.15
N CYS A 98 -9.64 0.55 -16.66
CA CYS A 98 -8.77 1.69 -16.56
C CYS A 98 -8.17 1.94 -17.95
N PRO A 99 -8.17 3.17 -18.48
CA PRO A 99 -7.46 3.46 -19.71
C PRO A 99 -6.02 2.99 -19.58
N LYS A 100 -5.57 2.11 -20.48
CA LYS A 100 -4.16 1.71 -20.51
C LYS A 100 -3.36 2.90 -21.05
N SER A 101 -2.36 3.32 -20.31
CA SER A 101 -1.26 4.09 -20.87
C SER A 101 -0.33 3.10 -21.57
N ASP A 102 -0.03 3.33 -22.84
CA ASP A 102 0.96 2.53 -23.57
C ASP A 102 2.38 2.76 -23.05
N THR A 103 2.56 3.80 -22.26
CA THR A 103 3.82 4.16 -21.60
C THR A 103 3.62 4.21 -20.09
N TYR A 104 4.45 3.47 -19.36
CA TYR A 104 4.54 3.57 -17.91
C TYR A 104 5.29 4.85 -17.55
N ASN A 105 4.55 5.91 -17.29
CA ASN A 105 5.08 7.20 -16.83
C ASN A 105 4.50 7.55 -15.43
N GLY A 106 4.63 6.65 -14.44
CA GLY A 106 4.32 6.95 -13.04
C GLY A 106 3.06 7.82 -12.83
N SER A 107 3.26 9.06 -12.40
CA SER A 107 2.21 10.05 -12.13
C SER A 107 1.39 10.49 -13.35
N GLU A 108 1.84 10.24 -14.57
CA GLU A 108 1.09 10.60 -15.80
C GLU A 108 0.03 9.57 -16.20
N ASP A 109 -0.04 8.43 -15.52
CA ASP A 109 -1.08 7.43 -15.75
C ASP A 109 -2.46 8.03 -15.43
N SER A 110 -3.30 8.16 -16.45
CA SER A 110 -4.63 8.77 -16.35
C SER A 110 -5.53 8.09 -15.31
N CYS A 111 -5.29 6.82 -15.03
CA CYS A 111 -6.01 6.07 -14.01
C CYS A 111 -5.64 6.51 -12.61
N TYR A 112 -4.36 6.72 -12.36
CA TYR A 112 -3.90 7.18 -11.06
C TYR A 112 -4.26 8.65 -10.82
N LYS A 113 -4.27 9.49 -11.86
CA LYS A 113 -4.83 10.87 -11.76
C LYS A 113 -6.30 10.86 -11.34
N MET A 114 -7.11 9.94 -11.90
CA MET A 114 -8.50 9.78 -11.49
C MET A 114 -8.64 9.43 -9.99
N LEU A 115 -7.67 8.72 -9.39
CA LEU A 115 -7.69 8.44 -7.95
C LEU A 115 -7.66 9.74 -7.15
N GLU A 116 -6.78 10.69 -7.51
CA GLU A 116 -6.66 11.98 -6.82
C GLU A 116 -7.92 12.83 -6.92
N GLU A 117 -8.67 12.69 -8.01
CA GLU A 117 -9.87 13.50 -8.24
C GLU A 117 -11.11 12.95 -7.53
N LYS A 118 -11.24 11.61 -7.42
CA LYS A 118 -12.52 10.98 -7.09
C LYS A 118 -12.53 10.18 -5.80
N TYR A 119 -11.37 9.61 -5.39
CA TYR A 119 -11.33 8.64 -4.30
C TYR A 119 -10.51 9.13 -3.12
N ARG A 120 -11.00 8.85 -1.91
CA ARG A 120 -10.23 9.07 -0.69
C ARG A 120 -9.25 7.95 -0.44
N PHE A 121 -9.61 6.72 -0.81
CA PHE A 121 -8.83 5.52 -0.52
C PHE A 121 -8.55 4.70 -1.77
N TYR A 122 -7.45 3.97 -1.73
CA TYR A 122 -7.08 2.99 -2.75
C TYR A 122 -6.78 1.65 -2.08
N LEU A 123 -7.36 0.54 -2.57
CA LEU A 123 -7.11 -0.78 -2.02
C LEU A 123 -5.78 -1.34 -2.55
N SER A 124 -4.73 -1.17 -1.76
CA SER A 124 -3.38 -1.67 -2.02
C SER A 124 -3.22 -3.12 -1.51
N PHE A 125 -4.13 -4.00 -1.91
CA PHE A 125 -4.19 -5.37 -1.40
C PHE A 125 -3.32 -6.30 -2.22
N GLU A 126 -2.40 -7.00 -1.56
CA GLU A 126 -1.47 -7.91 -2.21
C GLU A 126 -2.10 -9.27 -2.56
N ASN A 127 -1.50 -9.96 -3.55
CA ASN A 127 -1.93 -11.30 -3.95
C ASN A 127 -1.65 -12.36 -2.87
N SER A 128 -0.71 -12.08 -1.98
CA SER A 128 -0.32 -12.94 -0.87
C SER A 128 0.02 -12.07 0.34
N ILE A 129 -0.37 -12.51 1.54
CA ILE A 129 -0.02 -11.85 2.79
C ILE A 129 1.24 -12.53 3.30
N CYS A 130 2.41 -12.02 2.92
CA CYS A 130 3.71 -12.58 3.27
C CYS A 130 4.66 -11.50 3.79
N GLN A 131 5.62 -11.91 4.61
CA GLN A 131 6.71 -11.04 5.03
C GLN A 131 7.49 -10.53 3.81
N ASP A 132 7.85 -9.24 3.82
CA ASP A 132 8.61 -8.53 2.78
C ASP A 132 7.92 -8.46 1.38
N TYR A 133 6.63 -8.87 1.26
CA TYR A 133 5.93 -8.84 -0.01
C TYR A 133 5.08 -7.58 -0.14
N VAL A 134 5.68 -6.53 -0.67
CA VAL A 134 5.04 -5.26 -1.01
C VAL A 134 5.39 -4.91 -2.45
N THR A 135 4.36 -4.67 -3.26
CA THR A 135 4.52 -4.52 -4.71
C THR A 135 4.13 -3.12 -5.20
N GLU A 136 4.08 -2.95 -6.52
CA GLU A 136 3.62 -1.72 -7.17
C GLU A 136 2.24 -1.26 -6.69
N LYS A 137 1.43 -2.17 -6.16
CA LYS A 137 0.09 -1.84 -5.64
C LYS A 137 0.13 -0.87 -4.47
N PHE A 138 1.23 -0.87 -3.72
CA PHE A 138 1.46 0.08 -2.65
C PHE A 138 2.23 1.31 -3.14
N PHE A 139 3.34 1.12 -3.85
CA PHE A 139 4.23 2.24 -4.20
C PHE A 139 3.62 3.20 -5.22
N ARG A 140 2.88 2.71 -6.22
CA ARG A 140 2.27 3.58 -7.23
C ARG A 140 1.20 4.54 -6.66
N PRO A 141 0.21 4.11 -5.85
CA PRO A 141 -0.72 5.06 -5.25
C PRO A 141 -0.06 6.04 -4.29
N MET A 142 1.10 5.70 -3.68
CA MET A 142 1.84 6.62 -2.84
C MET A 142 2.40 7.84 -3.60
N GLU A 143 2.57 7.77 -4.91
CA GLU A 143 2.94 8.94 -5.74
C GLU A 143 1.80 9.98 -5.81
N HIS A 144 0.57 9.58 -5.48
CA HIS A 144 -0.67 10.34 -5.62
C HIS A 144 -1.24 10.78 -4.27
N PHE A 145 -2.18 11.74 -4.30
CA PHE A 145 -2.91 12.19 -3.11
C PHE A 145 -4.14 11.31 -2.85
N VAL A 146 -3.92 10.04 -2.61
CA VAL A 146 -4.93 9.05 -2.21
C VAL A 146 -4.34 8.22 -1.08
N ILE A 147 -5.14 7.89 -0.06
CA ILE A 147 -4.65 7.09 1.08
C ILE A 147 -4.67 5.61 0.72
N PRO A 148 -3.51 4.91 0.69
CA PRO A 148 -3.48 3.47 0.51
C PRO A 148 -4.06 2.75 1.73
N LEU A 149 -5.02 1.87 1.48
CA LEU A 149 -5.50 0.89 2.45
C LEU A 149 -4.81 -0.43 2.15
N THR A 150 -3.98 -0.93 3.05
CA THR A 150 -3.15 -2.11 2.82
C THR A 150 -3.75 -3.37 3.45
N LEU A 151 -3.50 -4.50 2.80
CA LEU A 151 -3.72 -5.85 3.32
C LEU A 151 -2.49 -6.67 2.95
N ASN A 152 -1.47 -6.68 3.81
CA ASN A 152 -0.23 -7.42 3.59
C ASN A 152 0.42 -7.83 4.92
N GLY A 153 1.40 -8.74 4.86
CA GLY A 153 2.12 -9.25 6.01
C GLY A 153 3.50 -8.62 6.24
N ALA A 154 3.84 -7.57 5.49
CA ALA A 154 5.13 -6.92 5.60
C ALA A 154 5.19 -5.96 6.80
N ASP A 155 6.39 -5.73 7.31
CA ASP A 155 6.65 -4.70 8.31
C ASP A 155 6.61 -3.31 7.67
N MET A 156 5.40 -2.79 7.54
CA MET A 156 5.13 -1.51 6.88
C MET A 156 5.76 -0.31 7.58
N LYS A 157 6.03 -0.39 8.89
CA LYS A 157 6.68 0.69 9.67
C LYS A 157 8.11 0.95 9.19
N ASN A 158 8.76 -0.07 8.63
CA ASN A 158 10.11 0.03 8.05
C ASN A 158 10.10 0.25 6.52
N ILE A 159 8.93 0.41 5.90
CA ILE A 159 8.77 0.60 4.45
C ILE A 159 8.26 2.00 4.14
N ALA A 160 7.35 2.53 4.97
CA ALA A 160 6.69 3.80 4.72
C ALA A 160 6.69 4.70 5.97
N PRO A 161 6.64 6.04 5.78
CA PRO A 161 6.53 6.99 6.89
C PRO A 161 5.27 6.73 7.73
N PRO A 162 5.28 7.08 9.02
CA PRO A 162 4.09 6.98 9.85
C PRO A 162 2.96 7.84 9.29
N TYR A 163 1.71 7.40 9.45
CA TYR A 163 0.51 8.10 8.96
C TYR A 163 0.51 8.39 7.46
N SER A 164 1.14 7.54 6.64
CA SER A 164 1.11 7.66 5.18
C SER A 164 0.18 6.65 4.50
N PHE A 165 -0.31 5.68 5.24
CA PHE A 165 -1.22 4.62 4.79
C PHE A 165 -2.07 4.13 5.97
N ILE A 166 -3.06 3.29 5.68
CA ILE A 166 -3.87 2.58 6.68
C ILE A 166 -3.68 1.09 6.47
N ASN A 167 -3.27 0.37 7.52
CA ASN A 167 -3.19 -1.09 7.46
C ASN A 167 -4.49 -1.71 7.96
N SER A 168 -5.17 -2.46 7.10
CA SER A 168 -6.45 -3.11 7.45
C SER A 168 -6.32 -4.12 8.58
N LEU A 169 -5.13 -4.71 8.75
CA LEU A 169 -4.85 -5.70 9.80
C LEU A 169 -4.60 -5.07 11.18
N ASP A 170 -4.53 -3.73 11.27
CA ASP A 170 -4.41 -3.02 12.54
C ASP A 170 -5.77 -2.87 13.26
N PHE A 171 -6.86 -3.35 12.66
CA PHE A 171 -8.21 -3.26 13.21
C PHE A 171 -8.74 -4.63 13.60
N ASP A 172 -9.40 -4.70 14.76
CA ASP A 172 -10.00 -5.93 15.30
C ASP A 172 -11.23 -6.42 14.50
N SER A 173 -11.81 -5.54 13.69
CA SER A 173 -12.95 -5.87 12.83
C SER A 173 -13.07 -4.95 11.63
N THR A 174 -13.71 -5.44 10.57
CA THR A 174 -14.05 -4.63 9.39
C THR A 174 -14.91 -3.41 9.79
N LEU A 175 -15.80 -3.56 10.76
CA LEU A 175 -16.64 -2.46 11.23
C LEU A 175 -15.81 -1.34 11.87
N ARG A 176 -14.80 -1.67 12.69
CA ARG A 176 -13.89 -0.68 13.28
C ARG A 176 -13.08 0.05 12.23
N LEU A 177 -12.56 -0.68 11.24
CA LEU A 177 -11.90 -0.06 10.08
C LEU A 177 -12.85 0.93 9.39
N ILE A 178 -14.08 0.53 9.08
CA ILE A 178 -15.06 1.41 8.42
C ILE A 178 -15.37 2.66 9.26
N GLN A 179 -15.57 2.53 10.57
CA GLN A 179 -15.76 3.69 11.46
C GLN A 179 -14.58 4.67 11.37
N PHE A 180 -13.37 4.15 11.31
CA PHE A 180 -12.17 4.97 11.14
C PHE A 180 -12.11 5.65 9.78
N LEU A 181 -12.43 4.94 8.68
CA LEU A 181 -12.50 5.52 7.34
C LEU A 181 -13.59 6.60 7.25
N VAL A 182 -14.72 6.42 7.92
CA VAL A 182 -15.79 7.46 8.03
C VAL A 182 -15.27 8.70 8.74
N LYS A 183 -14.53 8.55 9.86
CA LYS A 183 -13.92 9.68 10.58
C LYS A 183 -13.01 10.47 9.66
N ILE A 184 -12.08 9.81 8.96
CA ILE A 184 -11.16 10.44 8.00
C ILE A 184 -11.93 11.12 6.85
N SER A 185 -13.00 10.50 6.36
CA SER A 185 -13.78 11.05 5.24
C SER A 185 -14.57 12.29 5.59
N LYS A 186 -14.88 12.50 6.86
CA LYS A 186 -15.61 13.67 7.37
C LYS A 186 -14.73 14.81 7.84
N ASP A 187 -13.43 14.57 8.00
CA ASP A 187 -12.45 15.54 8.47
C ASP A 187 -11.37 15.76 7.40
N ASP A 188 -11.48 16.85 6.65
CA ASP A 188 -10.58 17.16 5.56
C ASP A 188 -9.15 17.47 6.04
N ALA A 189 -8.99 18.00 7.26
CA ALA A 189 -7.67 18.21 7.84
C ALA A 189 -7.02 16.88 8.23
N LEU A 190 -7.80 15.96 8.81
CA LEU A 190 -7.31 14.61 9.12
C LEU A 190 -6.98 13.84 7.84
N TYR A 191 -7.81 13.94 6.80
CA TYR A 191 -7.50 13.33 5.49
C TYR A 191 -6.19 13.87 4.92
N ALA A 192 -6.05 15.21 4.88
CA ALA A 192 -4.86 15.87 4.35
C ALA A 192 -3.60 15.52 5.14
N SER A 193 -3.71 15.31 6.45
CA SER A 193 -2.58 14.98 7.31
C SER A 193 -1.85 13.68 6.90
N TYR A 194 -2.52 12.76 6.20
CA TYR A 194 -1.91 11.53 5.65
C TYR A 194 -0.88 11.79 4.54
N PHE A 195 -0.75 13.02 4.07
CA PHE A 195 0.18 13.40 2.99
C PHE A 195 1.36 14.26 3.48
N TRP A 196 1.50 14.49 4.79
CA TRP A 196 2.59 15.28 5.40
C TRP A 196 3.98 14.84 4.94
N TRP A 197 4.15 13.55 4.75
CA TRP A 197 5.40 12.92 4.41
C TRP A 197 5.92 13.29 3.01
N LYS A 198 5.06 13.74 2.11
CA LYS A 198 5.44 14.11 0.73
C LYS A 198 6.39 15.32 0.68
N ASP A 199 6.48 16.10 1.74
CA ASP A 199 7.45 17.19 1.87
C ASP A 199 8.84 16.69 2.31
N TYR A 200 8.95 15.45 2.78
CA TYR A 200 10.15 14.89 3.43
C TYR A 200 10.66 13.61 2.77
N TYR A 201 9.85 12.98 1.95
CA TYR A 201 10.17 11.70 1.31
C TYR A 201 9.73 11.72 -0.15
N GLU A 202 10.41 10.92 -0.96
CA GLU A 202 10.00 10.63 -2.33
C GLU A 202 9.81 9.13 -2.54
N VAL A 203 8.86 8.79 -3.42
CA VAL A 203 8.65 7.41 -3.87
C VAL A 203 9.55 7.14 -5.06
N ARG A 204 10.34 6.06 -4.97
CA ARG A 204 11.17 5.54 -6.04
C ARG A 204 10.68 4.16 -6.42
N ASN A 205 10.04 4.03 -7.54
CA ASN A 205 9.53 2.76 -8.06
C ASN A 205 10.01 2.53 -9.52
N ASP A 206 10.99 3.32 -9.96
CA ASP A 206 11.48 3.38 -11.32
C ASP A 206 12.60 2.34 -11.64
N HIS A 207 12.99 2.36 -12.91
CA HIS A 207 14.05 1.49 -13.40
C HIS A 207 15.43 1.76 -12.75
N LYS A 208 15.66 2.94 -12.17
CA LYS A 208 16.95 3.30 -11.55
C LYS A 208 17.21 2.53 -10.28
N ASP A 209 16.18 2.38 -9.40
CA ASP A 209 16.29 1.59 -8.18
C ASP A 209 16.46 0.10 -8.48
N ARG A 210 15.84 -0.40 -9.58
CA ARG A 210 16.07 -1.75 -10.06
C ARG A 210 17.48 -1.91 -10.64
N ALA A 211 18.01 -0.89 -11.31
CA ALA A 211 19.37 -0.91 -11.83
C ALA A 211 20.40 -1.16 -10.74
N GLN A 212 20.25 -0.58 -9.54
CA GLN A 212 21.14 -0.85 -8.41
C GLN A 212 21.16 -2.35 -8.04
N SER A 213 20.01 -3.02 -8.01
CA SER A 213 19.97 -4.46 -7.72
C SER A 213 20.70 -5.31 -8.79
N TYR A 214 20.69 -4.88 -10.06
CA TYR A 214 21.49 -5.52 -11.10
C TYR A 214 23.00 -5.23 -10.96
N CYS A 215 23.37 -4.02 -10.53
CA CYS A 215 24.75 -3.71 -10.18
C CYS A 215 25.26 -4.56 -9.02
N ASP A 216 24.42 -4.74 -7.98
CA ASP A 216 24.72 -5.59 -6.83
C ASP A 216 24.88 -7.05 -7.26
N LEU A 217 24.04 -7.54 -8.18
CA LEU A 217 24.19 -8.87 -8.78
C LEU A 217 25.54 -9.00 -9.52
N CYS A 218 25.84 -8.03 -10.36
CA CYS A 218 27.10 -8.01 -11.13
C CYS A 218 28.32 -8.00 -10.19
N ALA A 219 28.32 -7.15 -9.17
CA ALA A 219 29.37 -7.09 -8.16
C ALA A 219 29.55 -8.42 -7.45
N LYS A 220 28.43 -9.05 -7.03
CA LYS A 220 28.46 -10.36 -6.35
C LYS A 220 29.01 -11.48 -7.23
N LEU A 221 28.59 -11.52 -8.51
CA LEU A 221 29.07 -12.54 -9.47
C LEU A 221 30.56 -12.41 -9.80
N ASN A 222 31.12 -11.20 -9.71
CA ASN A 222 32.52 -10.93 -9.99
C ASN A 222 33.41 -10.93 -8.72
N ASN A 223 32.86 -11.19 -7.54
CA ASN A 223 33.62 -11.29 -6.31
C ASN A 223 34.24 -12.69 -6.15
N PRO A 224 35.58 -12.85 -6.29
CA PRO A 224 36.22 -14.15 -6.19
C PRO A 224 36.16 -14.75 -4.77
N ASN A 225 35.89 -13.93 -3.77
CA ASN A 225 35.78 -14.33 -2.36
C ASN A 225 34.33 -14.59 -1.93
N GLU A 226 33.36 -14.56 -2.84
CA GLU A 226 31.97 -14.82 -2.51
C GLU A 226 31.80 -16.28 -2.08
N PRO A 227 31.32 -16.55 -0.85
CA PRO A 227 31.14 -17.93 -0.40
C PRO A 227 30.03 -18.61 -1.19
N PRO A 228 30.19 -19.89 -1.54
CA PRO A 228 29.14 -20.66 -2.18
C PRO A 228 27.91 -20.72 -1.29
N LYS A 229 26.74 -20.43 -1.85
CA LYS A 229 25.46 -20.51 -1.16
C LYS A 229 24.48 -21.36 -1.96
N TYR A 230 23.73 -22.20 -1.31
CA TYR A 230 22.67 -22.99 -1.90
C TYR A 230 21.44 -22.99 -1.01
N TYR A 231 20.29 -23.16 -1.60
CA TYR A 231 19.03 -23.32 -0.89
C TYR A 231 18.62 -24.79 -0.92
N GLY A 232 18.63 -25.45 0.23
CA GLY A 232 18.28 -26.88 0.32
C GLY A 232 16.81 -27.15 0.03
N ASP A 233 15.94 -26.21 0.39
CA ASP A 233 14.50 -26.27 0.14
C ASP A 233 13.98 -24.87 -0.23
N MET A 234 13.76 -24.67 -1.53
CA MET A 234 13.25 -23.39 -2.05
C MET A 234 11.80 -23.12 -1.65
N TYR A 235 10.96 -24.16 -1.53
CA TYR A 235 9.58 -24.00 -1.10
C TYR A 235 9.52 -23.55 0.36
N LYS A 236 10.30 -24.19 1.23
CA LYS A 236 10.41 -23.78 2.62
C LYS A 236 10.85 -22.33 2.72
N TRP A 237 11.96 -21.99 2.06
CA TRP A 237 12.51 -20.63 2.10
C TRP A 237 11.57 -19.59 1.53
N TRP A 238 10.88 -19.86 0.40
CA TRP A 238 10.06 -18.88 -0.29
C TRP A 238 8.65 -18.73 0.30
N ILE A 239 8.04 -19.82 0.76
CA ILE A 239 6.66 -19.85 1.26
C ILE A 239 6.60 -19.91 2.78
N GLN A 240 7.20 -20.93 3.39
CA GLN A 240 7.04 -21.16 4.83
C GLN A 240 7.78 -20.11 5.65
N ASP A 241 9.06 -19.86 5.36
CA ASP A 241 9.88 -18.86 6.05
C ASP A 241 9.45 -17.41 5.74
N SER A 242 8.55 -17.19 4.77
CA SER A 242 7.94 -15.90 4.47
C SER A 242 6.64 -15.64 5.25
N ASN A 243 6.25 -16.57 6.14
CA ASN A 243 5.01 -16.47 6.92
C ASN A 243 3.80 -16.10 6.06
N CYS A 244 3.67 -16.74 4.89
CA CYS A 244 2.55 -16.46 3.99
C CYS A 244 1.25 -17.03 4.57
N HIS A 245 0.23 -16.20 4.68
CA HIS A 245 -1.07 -16.59 5.20
C HIS A 245 -2.21 -15.99 4.35
N ARG A 246 -3.42 -16.41 4.66
CA ARG A 246 -4.66 -15.95 4.00
C ARG A 246 -5.37 -14.96 4.91
N TYR A 247 -6.13 -14.06 4.34
CA TYR A 247 -7.09 -13.30 5.09
C TYR A 247 -8.10 -14.26 5.73
N SER A 248 -8.27 -14.12 7.03
CA SER A 248 -9.39 -14.71 7.77
C SER A 248 -9.82 -13.69 8.82
N ARG A 249 -11.09 -13.76 9.25
CA ARG A 249 -11.61 -12.87 10.29
C ARG A 249 -10.87 -13.04 11.64
N ASP A 250 -10.22 -14.18 11.84
CA ASP A 250 -9.47 -14.50 13.06
C ASP A 250 -8.04 -13.92 13.06
N LEU A 251 -7.60 -13.24 11.97
CA LEU A 251 -6.30 -12.58 11.91
C LEU A 251 -6.19 -11.32 12.78
N SER A 252 -7.29 -10.87 13.40
CA SER A 252 -7.31 -9.81 14.42
C SER A 252 -6.46 -10.08 15.67
N LEU A 253 -5.80 -11.24 15.77
CA LEU A 253 -5.03 -11.67 16.95
C LEU A 253 -3.73 -10.88 17.21
N ASN A 254 -3.31 -9.99 16.29
CA ASN A 254 -2.16 -9.11 16.46
C ASN A 254 -2.52 -7.62 16.44
N TYR A 255 -3.76 -7.29 16.83
CA TYR A 255 -4.25 -5.93 16.86
C TYR A 255 -3.37 -5.01 17.72
N GLN A 256 -2.81 -4.00 17.10
CA GLN A 256 -2.30 -2.79 17.74
C GLN A 256 -3.05 -1.60 17.15
N PRO A 257 -3.98 -0.97 17.91
CA PRO A 257 -4.71 0.18 17.40
C PRO A 257 -3.74 1.28 16.96
N PRO A 258 -4.02 1.98 15.85
CA PRO A 258 -3.31 3.21 15.52
C PRO A 258 -3.37 4.14 16.74
N ARG A 259 -2.29 4.86 17.04
CA ARG A 259 -2.19 5.75 18.22
C ARG A 259 -3.31 6.79 18.30
N ASP A 260 -3.96 7.11 17.18
CA ASP A 260 -5.05 8.09 17.09
C ASP A 260 -6.44 7.48 17.34
N TYR A 261 -6.51 6.22 17.72
CA TYR A 261 -7.77 5.52 18.00
C TYR A 261 -8.15 5.60 19.49
N ASN A 262 -8.01 6.76 20.11
CA ASN A 262 -8.69 7.07 21.38
C ASN A 262 -10.09 7.58 21.02
N GLY A 263 -11.06 6.69 21.21
CA GLY A 263 -12.46 6.78 20.85
C GLY A 263 -13.24 7.91 21.45
#